data_274fffa7d79230168b4115155b59b8cc
#
_entry.id   274fffa7d79230168b4115155b59b8cc
#
_cell.length_a   1.000
_cell.length_b   1.000
_cell.length_c   1.000
_cell.angle_alpha   90.00
_cell.angle_beta   90.00
_cell.angle_gamma   90.00
#
_symmetry.space_group_name_H-M   'P 1'
#
loop_
_entity.id
_entity.type
_entity.pdbx_description
1 polymer ?
#
loop_
_entity_poly.entity_id
_entity_poly.type
_entity_poly.pdbx_seq_one_letter_code
_entity_poly.pdbx_strand_id
1 'polypeptide(L)'
;TRADQVMQALIDYEDTRQVLAHGQTKSSVVLKNALQVDLRFVDQDSFGAALHYFTGSKAHNIAVRRLALDRDLKVNEYGIFQGEKKVAGKSEEDVYASVGLPYIEPELREDRGELEAAVKGELPWLIQKEDLCGDLHVHTKDSDGKNTFQELAKAAEDMGYEYLGIT
;
A
#
# COMPACT_ATOMS: atom_id res chain seq x y z
N THR A 1 -3.65 6.42 25.68
CA THR A 1 -4.59 5.86 24.67
C THR A 1 -3.97 4.63 23.99
N ARG A 2 -4.75 3.87 23.18
CA ARG A 2 -4.20 2.75 22.40
C ARG A 2 -3.17 3.25 21.36
N ALA A 3 -3.37 4.44 20.82
CA ALA A 3 -2.41 5.08 19.92
C ALA A 3 -1.06 5.31 20.62
N ASP A 4 -1.06 5.85 21.85
CA ASP A 4 0.18 6.10 22.60
C ASP A 4 0.94 4.78 22.85
N GLN A 5 0.23 3.70 23.17
CA GLN A 5 0.84 2.38 23.37
C GLN A 5 1.52 1.85 22.08
N VAL A 6 0.86 2.02 20.94
CA VAL A 6 1.40 1.59 19.64
C VAL A 6 2.60 2.46 19.25
N MET A 7 2.52 3.78 19.46
CA MET A 7 3.65 4.69 19.21
C MET A 7 4.85 4.37 20.12
N GLN A 8 4.59 4.07 21.40
CA GLN A 8 5.64 3.70 22.34
C GLN A 8 6.27 2.35 21.97
N ALA A 9 5.48 1.36 21.55
CA ALA A 9 6.00 0.06 21.11
C ALA A 9 7.00 0.17 19.96
N LEU A 10 6.79 1.12 19.02
CA LEU A 10 7.77 1.40 17.95
C LEU A 10 9.08 2.00 18.52
N ILE A 11 8.95 2.90 19.47
CA ILE A 11 10.12 3.54 20.13
C ILE A 11 10.95 2.49 20.89
N ASP A 12 10.26 1.57 21.59
CA ASP A 12 10.88 0.54 22.42
C ASP A 12 11.25 -0.73 21.63
N TYR A 13 11.01 -0.74 20.33
CA TYR A 13 11.34 -1.88 19.49
C TYR A 13 12.86 -2.16 19.53
N GLU A 14 13.23 -3.41 19.77
CA GLU A 14 14.62 -3.82 20.02
C GLU A 14 15.61 -3.42 18.93
N ASP A 15 15.15 -3.33 17.67
CA ASP A 15 15.98 -2.90 16.55
C ASP A 15 15.94 -1.39 16.29
N THR A 16 15.25 -0.61 17.11
CA THR A 16 15.30 0.85 17.02
C THR A 16 16.68 1.35 17.45
N ARG A 17 17.39 1.99 16.52
CA ARG A 17 18.68 2.61 16.74
C ARG A 17 18.57 4.07 17.17
N GLN A 18 17.62 4.80 16.56
CA GLN A 18 17.47 6.24 16.76
C GLN A 18 16.00 6.64 16.62
N VAL A 19 15.53 7.47 17.52
CA VAL A 19 14.22 8.10 17.45
C VAL A 19 14.39 9.47 16.78
N LEU A 20 13.70 9.70 15.66
CA LEU A 20 13.70 10.97 14.93
C LEU A 20 12.56 11.88 15.35
N ALA A 21 11.40 11.29 15.64
CA ALA A 21 10.22 11.99 16.12
C ALA A 21 9.34 11.06 16.96
N HIS A 22 8.69 11.62 17.97
CA HIS A 22 7.70 10.91 18.79
C HIS A 22 6.57 11.87 19.16
N GLY A 23 5.35 11.54 18.74
CA GLY A 23 4.16 12.34 18.97
C GLY A 23 2.89 11.49 18.97
N GLN A 24 1.75 12.12 19.23
CA GLN A 24 0.46 11.44 19.34
C GLN A 24 -0.03 10.80 18.03
N THR A 25 0.30 11.40 16.89
CA THR A 25 -0.18 10.96 15.57
C THR A 25 0.93 10.51 14.63
N LYS A 26 2.20 10.72 15.03
CA LYS A 26 3.37 10.31 14.25
C LYS A 26 4.53 9.96 15.17
N SER A 27 5.16 8.82 14.89
CA SER A 27 6.49 8.47 15.40
C SER A 27 7.38 8.04 14.23
N SER A 28 8.65 8.42 14.29
CA SER A 28 9.65 8.11 13.26
C SER A 28 10.90 7.59 13.92
N VAL A 29 11.41 6.47 13.45
CA VAL A 29 12.62 5.85 13.96
C VAL A 29 13.56 5.44 12.81
N VAL A 30 14.84 5.28 13.12
CA VAL A 30 15.80 4.60 12.27
C VAL A 30 16.16 3.28 12.93
N LEU A 31 16.03 2.19 12.21
CA LEU A 31 16.38 0.85 12.69
C LEU A 31 17.89 0.60 12.59
N LYS A 32 18.39 -0.47 13.24
CA LYS A 32 19.82 -0.88 13.22
C LYS A 32 20.34 -1.15 11.80
N ASN A 33 19.49 -1.60 10.88
CA ASN A 33 19.82 -1.80 9.47
C ASN A 33 19.75 -0.52 8.61
N ALA A 34 19.62 0.66 9.26
CA ALA A 34 19.50 1.98 8.66
C ALA A 34 18.15 2.24 7.94
N LEU A 35 17.16 1.36 8.04
CA LEU A 35 15.81 1.63 7.53
C LEU A 35 15.11 2.66 8.40
N GLN A 36 14.59 3.73 7.79
CA GLN A 36 13.69 4.64 8.48
C GLN A 36 12.25 4.09 8.42
N VAL A 37 11.59 4.10 9.56
CA VAL A 37 10.18 3.71 9.71
C VAL A 37 9.39 4.88 10.27
N ASP A 38 8.35 5.25 9.54
CA ASP A 38 7.37 6.25 9.97
C ASP A 38 6.04 5.56 10.31
N LEU A 39 5.63 5.63 11.56
CA LEU A 39 4.33 5.16 12.02
C LEU A 39 3.37 6.33 12.13
N ARG A 40 2.19 6.19 11.53
CA ARG A 40 1.14 7.20 11.60
C ARG A 40 -0.14 6.63 12.18
N PHE A 41 -0.73 7.36 13.10
CA PHE A 41 -2.06 7.11 13.60
C PHE A 41 -3.03 8.09 12.94
N VAL A 42 -4.04 7.56 12.28
CA VAL A 42 -5.07 8.34 11.58
C VAL A 42 -6.45 7.87 12.01
N ASP A 43 -7.43 8.77 11.99
CA ASP A 43 -8.81 8.42 12.24
C ASP A 43 -9.34 7.51 11.11
N GLN A 44 -10.28 6.62 11.46
CA GLN A 44 -10.88 5.69 10.52
C GLN A 44 -11.48 6.40 9.29
N ASP A 45 -12.08 7.58 9.49
CA ASP A 45 -12.66 8.38 8.40
C ASP A 45 -11.60 9.08 7.53
N SER A 46 -10.33 8.99 7.89
CA SER A 46 -9.18 9.52 7.12
C SER A 46 -8.31 8.42 6.54
N PHE A 47 -8.59 7.16 6.86
CA PHE A 47 -7.69 6.04 6.56
C PHE A 47 -7.43 5.89 5.06
N GLY A 48 -8.47 5.93 4.23
CA GLY A 48 -8.33 5.81 2.77
C GLY A 48 -7.55 6.96 2.16
N ALA A 49 -7.79 8.20 2.61
CA ALA A 49 -7.04 9.35 2.13
C ALA A 49 -5.56 9.29 2.57
N ALA A 50 -5.28 8.83 3.79
CA ALA A 50 -3.92 8.62 4.26
C ALA A 50 -3.22 7.50 3.48
N LEU A 51 -3.90 6.37 3.25
CA LEU A 51 -3.38 5.25 2.48
C LEU A 51 -3.01 5.69 1.06
N HIS A 52 -3.93 6.33 0.34
CA HIS A 52 -3.69 6.90 -0.98
C HIS A 52 -2.48 7.85 -0.98
N TYR A 53 -2.43 8.79 -0.02
CA TYR A 53 -1.36 9.78 0.08
C TYR A 53 0.01 9.15 0.28
N PHE A 54 0.14 8.18 1.20
CA PHE A 54 1.42 7.56 1.55
C PHE A 54 1.84 6.43 0.59
N THR A 55 0.90 5.83 -0.12
CA THR A 55 1.19 4.88 -1.21
C THR A 55 1.87 5.59 -2.38
N GLY A 56 1.39 6.76 -2.78
CA GLY A 56 1.94 7.52 -3.91
C GLY A 56 1.52 6.92 -5.26
N SER A 57 2.33 7.11 -6.30
CA SER A 57 3.57 7.89 -6.31
C SER A 57 3.32 9.38 -6.03
N LYS A 58 4.40 10.16 -5.82
CA LYS A 58 4.28 11.62 -5.68
C LYS A 58 3.67 12.25 -6.94
N ALA A 59 4.07 11.80 -8.13
CA ALA A 59 3.56 12.31 -9.40
C ALA A 59 2.06 12.04 -9.52
N HIS A 60 1.62 10.81 -9.28
CA HIS A 60 0.22 10.42 -9.26
C HIS A 60 -0.61 11.27 -8.29
N ASN A 61 -0.14 11.43 -7.04
CA ASN A 61 -0.82 12.27 -6.04
C ASN A 61 -0.97 13.73 -6.49
N ILE A 62 0.03 14.28 -7.19
CA ILE A 62 -0.04 15.64 -7.74
C ILE A 62 -1.12 15.71 -8.83
N ALA A 63 -1.17 14.72 -9.72
CA ALA A 63 -2.16 14.68 -10.79
C ALA A 63 -3.60 14.55 -10.25
N VAL A 64 -3.83 13.65 -9.27
CA VAL A 64 -5.14 13.51 -8.59
C VAL A 64 -5.55 14.81 -7.89
N ARG A 65 -4.61 15.51 -7.23
CA ARG A 65 -4.90 16.81 -6.60
C ARG A 65 -5.28 17.88 -7.60
N ARG A 66 -4.70 17.89 -8.81
CA ARG A 66 -5.10 18.82 -9.88
C ARG A 66 -6.52 18.58 -10.30
N LEU A 67 -6.92 17.31 -10.52
CA LEU A 67 -8.30 16.94 -10.83
C LEU A 67 -9.29 17.34 -9.71
N ALA A 68 -8.85 17.27 -8.46
CA ALA A 68 -9.66 17.71 -7.32
C ALA A 68 -9.84 19.25 -7.32
N LEU A 69 -8.78 20.01 -7.61
CA LEU A 69 -8.87 21.48 -7.69
C LEU A 69 -9.84 21.95 -8.75
N ASP A 70 -9.93 21.27 -9.90
CA ASP A 70 -10.89 21.56 -10.98
C ASP A 70 -12.36 21.34 -10.53
N ARG A 71 -12.56 20.75 -9.35
CA ARG A 71 -13.87 20.47 -8.72
C ARG A 71 -14.08 21.23 -7.40
N ASP A 72 -13.25 22.24 -7.13
CA ASP A 72 -13.25 22.98 -5.86
C ASP A 72 -13.03 22.06 -4.64
N LEU A 73 -12.26 20.99 -4.82
CA LEU A 73 -11.89 20.04 -3.77
C LEU A 73 -10.40 20.13 -3.42
N LYS A 74 -10.09 19.89 -2.15
CA LYS A 74 -8.72 19.74 -1.65
C LYS A 74 -8.53 18.33 -1.13
N VAL A 75 -7.51 17.63 -1.64
CA VAL A 75 -7.10 16.28 -1.22
C VAL A 75 -5.80 16.34 -0.43
N ASN A 76 -5.79 15.73 0.74
CA ASN A 76 -4.60 15.52 1.57
C ASN A 76 -4.72 14.22 2.38
N GLU A 77 -3.72 13.91 3.23
CA GLU A 77 -3.71 12.71 4.07
C GLU A 77 -4.83 12.63 5.11
N TYR A 78 -5.55 13.70 5.36
CA TYR A 78 -6.67 13.74 6.32
C TYR A 78 -8.04 13.57 5.65
N GLY A 79 -8.11 13.67 4.32
CA GLY A 79 -9.36 13.52 3.59
C GLY A 79 -9.49 14.39 2.36
N ILE A 80 -10.70 14.37 1.84
CA ILE A 80 -11.15 15.24 0.76
C ILE A 80 -12.05 16.32 1.36
N PHE A 81 -11.76 17.58 1.04
CA PHE A 81 -12.42 18.74 1.62
C PHE A 81 -13.01 19.64 0.54
N GLN A 82 -14.20 20.16 0.82
CA GLN A 82 -14.81 21.28 0.09
C GLN A 82 -14.84 22.47 1.04
N GLY A 83 -13.98 23.47 0.78
CA GLY A 83 -13.68 24.49 1.76
C GLY A 83 -13.08 23.86 3.03
N GLU A 84 -13.73 24.10 4.18
CA GLU A 84 -13.32 23.51 5.46
C GLU A 84 -14.05 22.19 5.80
N LYS A 85 -15.07 21.84 5.02
CA LYS A 85 -15.88 20.64 5.27
C LYS A 85 -15.22 19.40 4.65
N LYS A 86 -14.92 18.40 5.48
CA LYS A 86 -14.54 17.07 5.02
C LYS A 86 -15.74 16.38 4.37
N VAL A 87 -15.57 15.93 3.13
CA VAL A 87 -16.64 15.30 2.34
C VAL A 87 -16.40 13.83 2.06
N ALA A 88 -15.15 13.36 2.07
CA ALA A 88 -14.78 11.96 1.83
C ALA A 88 -13.37 11.62 2.39
N GLY A 89 -12.94 10.37 2.25
CA GLY A 89 -11.57 9.94 2.60
C GLY A 89 -11.49 8.69 3.47
N LYS A 90 -12.59 8.01 3.70
CA LYS A 90 -12.64 6.78 4.49
C LYS A 90 -12.00 5.60 3.77
N SER A 91 -12.15 5.53 2.45
CA SER A 91 -11.50 4.55 1.59
C SER A 91 -10.75 5.23 0.44
N GLU A 92 -9.88 4.49 -0.25
CA GLU A 92 -9.19 5.00 -1.44
C GLU A 92 -10.16 5.21 -2.60
N GLU A 93 -11.20 4.36 -2.70
CA GLU A 93 -12.29 4.51 -3.67
C GLU A 93 -13.00 5.86 -3.51
N ASP A 94 -13.20 6.33 -2.26
CA ASP A 94 -13.74 7.65 -1.99
C ASP A 94 -12.88 8.77 -2.60
N VAL A 95 -11.55 8.61 -2.54
CA VAL A 95 -10.62 9.58 -3.14
C VAL A 95 -10.83 9.66 -4.64
N TYR A 96 -10.81 8.52 -5.33
CA TYR A 96 -11.00 8.47 -6.79
C TYR A 96 -12.40 8.90 -7.22
N ALA A 97 -13.43 8.44 -6.54
CA ALA A 97 -14.81 8.84 -6.81
C ALA A 97 -15.02 10.35 -6.69
N SER A 98 -14.34 11.01 -5.73
CA SER A 98 -14.43 12.46 -5.55
C SER A 98 -13.89 13.24 -6.75
N VAL A 99 -12.95 12.68 -7.50
CA VAL A 99 -12.37 13.27 -8.71
C VAL A 99 -12.96 12.66 -10.00
N GLY A 100 -14.01 11.84 -9.87
CA GLY A 100 -14.74 11.27 -11.01
C GLY A 100 -13.98 10.15 -11.72
N LEU A 101 -13.12 9.43 -11.01
CA LEU A 101 -12.37 8.30 -11.50
C LEU A 101 -12.82 7.00 -10.84
N PRO A 102 -12.70 5.85 -11.51
CA PRO A 102 -12.72 4.55 -10.87
C PRO A 102 -11.47 4.39 -10.00
N TYR A 103 -11.49 3.40 -9.11
CA TYR A 103 -10.31 3.02 -8.34
C TYR A 103 -9.17 2.63 -9.28
N ILE A 104 -7.96 3.08 -8.95
CA ILE A 104 -6.72 2.75 -9.68
C ILE A 104 -5.84 1.95 -8.73
N GLU A 105 -5.41 0.77 -9.19
CA GLU A 105 -4.55 -0.10 -8.41
C GLU A 105 -3.20 0.56 -8.07
N PRO A 106 -2.65 0.33 -6.87
CA PRO A 106 -1.39 0.95 -6.43
C PRO A 106 -0.23 0.79 -7.42
N GLU A 107 -0.14 -0.37 -8.07
CA GLU A 107 0.91 -0.71 -9.03
C GLU A 107 0.89 0.17 -10.27
N LEU A 108 -0.25 0.80 -10.58
CA LEU A 108 -0.41 1.67 -11.75
C LEU A 108 -0.16 3.16 -11.45
N ARG A 109 -0.01 3.56 -10.19
CA ARG A 109 -0.01 4.97 -9.73
C ARG A 109 1.33 5.67 -9.95
N GLU A 110 1.75 5.81 -11.21
CA GLU A 110 3.06 6.38 -11.58
C GLU A 110 2.98 7.65 -12.45
N ASP A 111 1.77 8.17 -12.72
CA ASP A 111 1.52 9.31 -13.63
C ASP A 111 2.10 9.03 -15.04
N ARG A 112 1.78 7.83 -15.57
CA ARG A 112 2.21 7.34 -16.88
C ARG A 112 1.05 7.07 -17.83
N GLY A 113 -0.09 7.75 -17.62
CA GLY A 113 -1.28 7.63 -18.45
C GLY A 113 -2.42 6.83 -17.80
N GLU A 114 -2.24 6.38 -16.54
CA GLU A 114 -3.28 5.62 -15.83
C GLU A 114 -4.53 6.45 -15.56
N LEU A 115 -4.42 7.77 -15.37
CA LEU A 115 -5.58 8.63 -15.15
C LEU A 115 -6.44 8.76 -16.41
N GLU A 116 -5.80 8.93 -17.57
CA GLU A 116 -6.47 8.96 -18.86
C GLU A 116 -7.07 7.59 -19.21
N ALA A 117 -6.37 6.51 -18.93
CA ALA A 117 -6.87 5.14 -19.11
C ALA A 117 -8.09 4.88 -18.20
N ALA A 118 -8.05 5.35 -16.94
CA ALA A 118 -9.16 5.24 -16.00
C ALA A 118 -10.42 5.96 -16.52
N VAL A 119 -10.27 7.19 -17.05
CA VAL A 119 -11.39 7.94 -17.65
C VAL A 119 -12.02 7.19 -18.82
N LYS A 120 -11.22 6.48 -19.62
CA LYS A 120 -11.69 5.72 -20.79
C LYS A 120 -12.19 4.32 -20.46
N GLY A 121 -11.97 3.82 -19.23
CA GLY A 121 -12.24 2.43 -18.87
C GLY A 121 -11.25 1.44 -19.47
N GLU A 122 -10.01 1.88 -19.74
CA GLU A 122 -8.94 1.12 -20.39
C GLU A 122 -7.82 0.73 -19.41
N LEU A 123 -8.07 0.75 -18.10
CA LEU A 123 -7.09 0.26 -17.13
C LEU A 123 -6.78 -1.22 -17.41
N PRO A 124 -5.51 -1.64 -17.33
CA PRO A 124 -5.16 -3.03 -17.53
C PRO A 124 -5.68 -3.90 -16.38
N TRP A 125 -6.05 -5.13 -16.71
CA TRP A 125 -6.29 -6.16 -15.70
C TRP A 125 -4.93 -6.60 -15.12
N LEU A 126 -4.74 -6.42 -13.83
CA LEU A 126 -3.53 -6.87 -13.14
C LEU A 126 -3.64 -8.33 -12.74
N ILE A 127 -2.51 -9.02 -12.75
CA ILE A 127 -2.41 -10.41 -12.29
C ILE A 127 -2.77 -10.47 -10.80
N GLN A 128 -3.69 -11.36 -10.45
CA GLN A 128 -4.11 -11.65 -9.10
C GLN A 128 -3.45 -12.95 -8.61
N LYS A 129 -3.50 -13.18 -7.29
CA LYS A 129 -2.95 -14.40 -6.70
C LYS A 129 -3.59 -15.66 -7.29
N GLU A 130 -4.86 -15.58 -7.60
CA GLU A 130 -5.68 -16.66 -8.17
C GLU A 130 -5.31 -16.99 -9.63
N ASP A 131 -4.60 -16.10 -10.32
CA ASP A 131 -4.10 -16.32 -11.68
C ASP A 131 -2.78 -17.12 -11.70
N LEU A 132 -2.16 -17.32 -10.53
CA LEU A 132 -0.89 -18.03 -10.41
C LEU A 132 -1.14 -19.53 -10.48
N CYS A 133 -0.70 -20.15 -11.57
CA CYS A 133 -0.86 -21.60 -11.81
C CYS A 133 0.33 -22.43 -11.35
N GLY A 134 1.43 -21.83 -10.94
CA GLY A 134 2.62 -22.56 -10.50
C GLY A 134 3.84 -21.69 -10.25
N ASP A 135 4.94 -22.35 -9.86
CA ASP A 135 6.24 -21.73 -9.63
C ASP A 135 7.32 -22.49 -10.42
N LEU A 136 8.20 -21.76 -11.12
CA LEU A 136 9.22 -22.35 -12.00
C LEU A 136 10.62 -22.31 -11.39
N HIS A 137 10.80 -21.82 -10.16
CA HIS A 137 12.13 -21.70 -9.54
C HIS A 137 12.09 -21.97 -8.04
N VAL A 138 12.16 -23.25 -7.68
CA VAL A 138 12.07 -23.68 -6.28
C VAL A 138 13.24 -24.61 -5.93
N HIS A 139 13.92 -24.32 -4.83
CA HIS A 139 15.05 -25.09 -4.31
C HIS A 139 14.61 -26.06 -3.22
N THR A 140 15.19 -27.25 -3.21
CA THR A 140 14.95 -28.29 -2.19
C THR A 140 16.18 -28.47 -1.27
N LYS A 141 16.04 -29.34 -0.26
CA LYS A 141 17.19 -29.77 0.59
C LYS A 141 18.26 -30.52 -0.18
N ASP A 142 17.99 -30.93 -1.40
CA ASP A 142 18.99 -31.60 -2.27
C ASP A 142 19.96 -30.58 -2.90
N SER A 143 19.63 -29.27 -2.81
CA SER A 143 20.51 -28.15 -3.13
C SER A 143 20.67 -27.23 -1.91
N ASP A 144 20.25 -25.97 -1.98
CA ASP A 144 20.37 -24.97 -0.92
C ASP A 144 19.02 -24.56 -0.29
N GLY A 145 17.94 -25.25 -0.65
CA GLY A 145 16.61 -25.03 -0.07
C GLY A 145 16.47 -25.62 1.35
N LYS A 146 15.38 -25.26 2.00
CA LYS A 146 15.08 -25.67 3.40
C LYS A 146 14.08 -26.80 3.50
N ASN A 147 13.30 -27.05 2.45
CA ASN A 147 12.21 -28.02 2.44
C ASN A 147 12.52 -29.22 1.56
N THR A 148 11.93 -30.35 1.88
CA THR A 148 11.97 -31.54 1.04
C THR A 148 11.07 -31.37 -0.19
N PHE A 149 11.32 -32.20 -1.21
CA PHE A 149 10.44 -32.24 -2.39
C PHE A 149 8.97 -32.50 -2.02
N GLN A 150 8.72 -33.44 -1.09
CA GLN A 150 7.38 -33.79 -0.65
C GLN A 150 6.66 -32.63 0.05
N GLU A 151 7.39 -31.86 0.89
CA GLU A 151 6.83 -30.68 1.55
C GLU A 151 6.47 -29.60 0.54
N LEU A 152 7.33 -29.39 -0.47
CA LEU A 152 7.08 -28.40 -1.52
C LEU A 152 5.93 -28.83 -2.45
N ALA A 153 5.87 -30.10 -2.85
CA ALA A 153 4.76 -30.63 -3.63
C ALA A 153 3.43 -30.48 -2.90
N LYS A 154 3.41 -30.82 -1.61
CA LYS A 154 2.20 -30.64 -0.78
C LYS A 154 1.78 -29.17 -0.68
N ALA A 155 2.72 -28.27 -0.48
CA ALA A 155 2.42 -26.83 -0.43
C ALA A 155 1.89 -26.30 -1.76
N ALA A 156 2.43 -26.75 -2.89
CA ALA A 156 1.95 -26.40 -4.22
C ALA A 156 0.51 -26.90 -4.46
N GLU A 157 0.20 -28.16 -4.09
CA GLU A 157 -1.16 -28.68 -4.13
C GLU A 157 -2.14 -27.87 -3.26
N ASP A 158 -1.74 -27.52 -2.04
CA ASP A 158 -2.56 -26.72 -1.11
C ASP A 158 -2.81 -25.30 -1.62
N MET A 159 -1.90 -24.75 -2.44
CA MET A 159 -2.06 -23.47 -3.13
C MET A 159 -2.83 -23.58 -4.45
N GLY A 160 -3.18 -24.78 -4.90
CA GLY A 160 -3.86 -25.02 -6.17
C GLY A 160 -2.96 -24.88 -7.41
N TYR A 161 -1.64 -25.01 -7.24
CA TYR A 161 -0.71 -24.96 -8.37
C TYR A 161 -0.79 -26.20 -9.23
N GLU A 162 -0.71 -26.03 -10.54
CA GLU A 162 -0.75 -27.08 -11.56
C GLU A 162 0.63 -27.68 -11.83
N TYR A 163 1.70 -26.90 -11.54
CA TYR A 163 3.09 -27.31 -11.75
C TYR A 163 4.04 -26.68 -10.76
N LEU A 164 5.19 -27.31 -10.55
CA LEU A 164 6.29 -26.84 -9.72
C LEU A 164 7.62 -27.18 -10.42
N GLY A 165 8.43 -26.16 -10.71
CA GLY A 165 9.77 -26.31 -11.28
C GLY A 165 10.83 -26.39 -10.17
N ILE A 166 11.43 -27.53 -9.99
CA ILE A 166 12.57 -27.72 -9.08
C ILE A 166 13.87 -27.38 -9.83
N THR A 167 14.72 -26.54 -9.22
CA THR A 167 15.99 -26.07 -9.80
C THR A 167 17.16 -26.16 -8.82
#